data_aeb885953a36703758f46b71dbdbaa74
#
_entry.id   aeb885953a36703758f46b71dbdbaa74
#
_cell.length_a   1.000
_cell.length_b   1.000
_cell.length_c   1.000
_cell.angle_alpha   90.00
_cell.angle_beta   90.00
_cell.angle_gamma   90.00
#
_symmetry.space_group_name_H-M   'P 1'
#
loop_
_entity.id
_entity.type
_entity.pdbx_description
1 polymer ?
#
loop_
_entity_poly.entity_id
_entity_poly.type
_entity_poly.pdbx_seq_one_letter_code
_entity_poly.pdbx_strand_id
1 'polypeptide(L)'
;MLNEKELLVTIRTVAEGGEKNGSRFDYFETIRKILEQQTADYVDVEASRDEEKVKALCQKYSNSKTKVIGSYHDFSKTPSADEIKERLCKAKECGCYAGKLACMPKTREDVDTLLNATAAMKEEFPDFPLITMSMGELGKVSRLYGGLYGSFVSFGCVSEASAPGQVYYETMCEVFDKIYKGNRHIILIGFMGVGKSTISHELSRLALRIEIDTDQWIEEKEGRAISDIFAKEGETYFRDLETSMIDELGMIKPAIISCGGGMALRELNVRKLQAIGTVVLLTAKPETIFERVRYNTNRPLLKDNMNVDYIRQMMEKRRVYYEHAATVTVSTDGKIITEIAKEILEKCF
;
A
#
# COMPACT_ATOMS: atom_id res chain seq x y z
N MET A 1 -17.18 8.87 -13.08
CA MET A 1 -16.80 7.65 -12.31
C MET A 1 -15.38 7.13 -12.58
N LEU A 2 -14.48 7.90 -13.19
CA LEU A 2 -13.05 7.56 -13.38
C LEU A 2 -12.12 8.38 -12.48
N ASN A 3 -12.64 9.26 -11.62
CA ASN A 3 -11.84 10.25 -10.89
C ASN A 3 -11.04 9.72 -9.68
N GLU A 4 -11.02 8.41 -9.43
CA GLU A 4 -10.29 7.82 -8.30
C GLU A 4 -9.41 6.63 -8.69
N LYS A 5 -9.27 6.33 -9.99
CA LYS A 5 -8.45 5.21 -10.46
C LYS A 5 -7.28 5.73 -11.27
N GLU A 6 -6.09 5.20 -10.96
CA GLU A 6 -4.89 5.50 -11.73
C GLU A 6 -4.94 4.83 -13.10
N LEU A 7 -4.48 5.53 -14.13
CA LEU A 7 -4.44 5.07 -15.52
C LEU A 7 -3.02 4.69 -15.91
N LEU A 8 -2.83 3.42 -16.30
CA LEU A 8 -1.61 2.93 -16.95
C LEU A 8 -1.86 2.77 -18.46
N VAL A 9 -1.14 3.51 -19.27
CA VAL A 9 -1.15 3.37 -20.72
C VAL A 9 -0.01 2.46 -21.18
N THR A 10 -0.35 1.45 -21.99
CA THR A 10 0.61 0.51 -22.56
C THR A 10 0.53 0.52 -24.08
N ILE A 11 1.67 0.66 -24.73
CA ILE A 11 1.83 0.49 -26.18
C ILE A 11 2.80 -0.65 -26.38
N ARG A 12 2.29 -1.78 -26.90
CA ARG A 12 3.09 -2.98 -27.07
C ARG A 12 3.49 -3.17 -28.52
N THR A 13 4.81 -3.32 -28.80
CA THR A 13 5.30 -3.59 -30.14
C THR A 13 5.22 -5.09 -30.48
N VAL A 14 5.28 -5.39 -31.78
CA VAL A 14 5.28 -6.79 -32.26
C VAL A 14 6.45 -7.59 -31.68
N ALA A 15 7.59 -6.94 -31.42
CA ALA A 15 8.77 -7.59 -30.85
C ALA A 15 8.51 -8.12 -29.41
N GLU A 16 7.62 -7.49 -28.67
CA GLU A 16 7.21 -7.90 -27.33
C GLU A 16 5.73 -8.36 -27.28
N GLY A 17 5.22 -8.94 -28.35
CA GLY A 17 3.92 -9.63 -28.39
C GLY A 17 2.71 -8.75 -28.70
N GLY A 18 2.91 -7.52 -29.15
CA GLY A 18 1.83 -6.66 -29.60
C GLY A 18 1.31 -7.02 -30.99
N GLU A 19 0.14 -6.51 -31.35
CA GLU A 19 -0.44 -6.68 -32.68
C GLU A 19 0.31 -5.87 -33.73
N LYS A 20 0.23 -6.32 -35.00
CA LYS A 20 0.77 -5.61 -36.16
C LYS A 20 0.02 -4.30 -36.39
N ASN A 21 0.52 -3.20 -35.85
CA ASN A 21 0.01 -1.88 -36.20
C ASN A 21 0.62 -1.41 -37.52
N GLY A 22 -0.21 -0.78 -38.38
CA GLY A 22 0.17 -0.32 -39.70
C GLY A 22 1.41 0.60 -39.69
N SER A 23 2.11 0.66 -40.77
CA SER A 23 3.47 1.12 -41.05
C SER A 23 3.86 2.59 -40.74
N ARG A 24 3.14 3.32 -39.90
CA ARG A 24 3.41 4.76 -39.62
C ARG A 24 3.44 5.13 -38.12
N PHE A 25 3.60 4.17 -37.25
CA PHE A 25 3.58 4.43 -35.82
C PHE A 25 5.01 4.65 -35.29
N ASP A 26 5.33 5.87 -34.87
CA ASP A 26 6.55 6.15 -34.14
C ASP A 26 6.32 5.91 -32.65
N TYR A 27 6.89 4.83 -32.13
CA TYR A 27 6.76 4.39 -30.75
C TYR A 27 7.18 5.46 -29.74
N PHE A 28 8.41 5.99 -29.89
CA PHE A 28 8.94 6.97 -28.94
C PHE A 28 8.25 8.33 -29.03
N GLU A 29 7.83 8.73 -30.21
CA GLU A 29 7.05 9.96 -30.41
C GLU A 29 5.69 9.89 -29.71
N THR A 30 5.05 8.72 -29.73
CA THR A 30 3.77 8.54 -29.03
C THR A 30 3.95 8.52 -27.51
N ILE A 31 4.97 7.82 -26.99
CA ILE A 31 5.33 7.87 -25.58
C ILE A 31 5.61 9.31 -25.14
N ARG A 32 6.37 10.07 -25.94
CA ARG A 32 6.65 11.47 -25.66
C ARG A 32 5.39 12.32 -25.54
N LYS A 33 4.42 12.15 -26.44
CA LYS A 33 3.14 12.87 -26.38
C LYS A 33 2.34 12.55 -25.11
N ILE A 34 2.30 11.29 -24.67
CA ILE A 34 1.63 10.89 -23.43
C ILE A 34 2.27 11.60 -22.23
N LEU A 35 3.61 11.62 -22.17
CA LEU A 35 4.37 12.28 -21.11
C LEU A 35 4.19 13.81 -21.11
N GLU A 36 4.16 14.44 -22.29
CA GLU A 36 3.96 15.89 -22.41
C GLU A 36 2.54 16.31 -22.02
N GLN A 37 1.54 15.56 -22.45
CA GLN A 37 0.14 15.83 -22.17
C GLN A 37 -0.32 15.40 -20.78
N GLN A 38 0.48 14.56 -20.09
CA GLN A 38 0.18 13.99 -18.79
C GLN A 38 -1.23 13.34 -18.73
N THR A 39 -1.58 12.61 -19.81
CA THR A 39 -2.91 12.00 -19.97
C THR A 39 -3.08 10.70 -19.19
N ALA A 40 -2.03 10.21 -18.52
CA ALA A 40 -2.02 9.00 -17.72
C ALA A 40 -1.16 9.19 -16.46
N ASP A 41 -1.38 8.35 -15.45
CA ASP A 41 -0.54 8.32 -14.25
C ASP A 41 0.75 7.53 -14.49
N TYR A 42 0.65 6.48 -15.32
CA TYR A 42 1.78 5.64 -15.72
C TYR A 42 1.80 5.41 -17.22
N VAL A 43 3.00 5.25 -17.77
CA VAL A 43 3.21 4.79 -19.14
C VAL A 43 4.22 3.64 -19.15
N ASP A 44 3.86 2.54 -19.80
CA ASP A 44 4.71 1.36 -20.00
C ASP A 44 5.59 1.56 -21.23
N VAL A 45 6.91 1.45 -21.03
CA VAL A 45 7.91 1.67 -22.07
C VAL A 45 8.83 0.45 -22.17
N GLU A 46 8.97 -0.13 -23.36
CA GLU A 46 9.87 -1.26 -23.63
C GLU A 46 11.34 -0.84 -23.44
N ALA A 47 11.91 -1.15 -22.26
CA ALA A 47 13.21 -0.62 -21.84
C ALA A 47 14.37 -1.16 -22.69
N SER A 48 14.25 -2.38 -23.22
CA SER A 48 15.28 -3.01 -24.04
C SER A 48 15.30 -2.56 -25.50
N ARG A 49 14.31 -1.76 -25.91
CA ARG A 49 14.20 -1.34 -27.32
C ARG A 49 15.26 -0.34 -27.75
N ASP A 50 15.52 0.64 -26.89
CA ASP A 50 16.55 1.68 -27.09
C ASP A 50 16.81 2.34 -25.72
N GLU A 51 17.82 1.82 -25.03
CA GLU A 51 18.13 2.24 -23.65
C GLU A 51 18.45 3.73 -23.55
N GLU A 52 19.15 4.29 -24.55
CA GLU A 52 19.52 5.71 -24.58
C GLU A 52 18.29 6.61 -24.71
N LYS A 53 17.33 6.23 -25.56
CA LYS A 53 16.07 6.99 -25.68
C LYS A 53 15.22 6.88 -24.43
N VAL A 54 15.13 5.69 -23.80
CA VAL A 54 14.38 5.51 -22.55
C VAL A 54 14.99 6.35 -21.45
N LYS A 55 16.33 6.34 -21.30
CA LYS A 55 17.06 7.16 -20.34
C LYS A 55 16.82 8.66 -20.57
N ALA A 56 16.91 9.11 -21.81
CA ALA A 56 16.63 10.50 -22.17
C ALA A 56 15.18 10.91 -21.85
N LEU A 57 14.19 10.03 -22.08
CA LEU A 57 12.80 10.26 -21.68
C LEU A 57 12.66 10.38 -20.17
N CYS A 58 13.21 9.44 -19.40
CA CYS A 58 13.12 9.46 -17.94
C CYS A 58 13.77 10.72 -17.35
N GLN A 59 14.93 11.14 -17.88
CA GLN A 59 15.61 12.36 -17.46
C GLN A 59 14.78 13.62 -17.78
N LYS A 60 14.31 13.73 -19.03
CA LYS A 60 13.55 14.90 -19.50
C LYS A 60 12.24 15.09 -18.74
N TYR A 61 11.57 13.99 -18.41
CA TYR A 61 10.26 14.00 -17.75
C TYR A 61 10.28 13.57 -16.27
N SER A 62 11.44 13.69 -15.61
CA SER A 62 11.63 13.31 -14.19
C SER A 62 10.65 13.99 -13.22
N ASN A 63 10.22 15.21 -13.53
CA ASN A 63 9.25 15.99 -12.75
C ASN A 63 7.79 15.87 -13.27
N SER A 64 7.54 14.98 -14.24
CA SER A 64 6.19 14.74 -14.75
C SER A 64 5.33 14.03 -13.70
N LYS A 65 4.01 14.30 -13.71
CA LYS A 65 3.06 13.49 -12.97
C LYS A 65 2.97 12.06 -13.51
N THR A 66 3.11 11.88 -14.84
CA THR A 66 3.14 10.57 -15.48
C THR A 66 4.47 9.88 -15.22
N LYS A 67 4.44 8.71 -14.59
CA LYS A 67 5.62 7.90 -14.24
C LYS A 67 5.91 6.86 -15.33
N VAL A 68 7.18 6.63 -15.63
CA VAL A 68 7.62 5.66 -16.64
C VAL A 68 7.87 4.30 -15.98
N ILE A 69 7.22 3.25 -16.49
CA ILE A 69 7.50 1.85 -16.15
C ILE A 69 8.33 1.24 -17.27
N GLY A 70 9.57 0.83 -16.95
CA GLY A 70 10.46 0.16 -17.91
C GLY A 70 10.12 -1.32 -18.02
N SER A 71 9.61 -1.77 -19.15
CA SER A 71 9.12 -3.14 -19.34
C SER A 71 9.98 -3.99 -20.27
N TYR A 72 9.87 -5.32 -20.04
CA TYR A 72 10.41 -6.36 -20.89
C TYR A 72 9.46 -7.55 -20.93
N HIS A 73 9.22 -8.11 -22.14
CA HIS A 73 8.34 -9.26 -22.34
C HIS A 73 9.01 -10.32 -23.19
N ASP A 74 9.05 -11.57 -22.69
CA ASP A 74 9.52 -12.74 -23.45
C ASP A 74 8.39 -13.78 -23.56
N PHE A 75 7.82 -13.91 -24.75
CA PHE A 75 6.75 -14.86 -25.03
C PHE A 75 7.27 -16.27 -25.39
N SER A 76 8.57 -16.50 -25.40
CA SER A 76 9.19 -17.75 -25.81
C SER A 76 9.70 -18.59 -24.65
N LYS A 77 10.20 -17.95 -23.60
CA LYS A 77 10.85 -18.61 -22.45
C LYS A 77 10.79 -17.75 -21.20
N THR A 78 11.13 -18.35 -20.07
CA THR A 78 11.59 -17.64 -18.87
C THR A 78 13.09 -17.44 -18.96
N PRO A 79 13.62 -16.20 -18.89
CA PRO A 79 15.06 -15.96 -18.81
C PRO A 79 15.67 -16.54 -17.52
N SER A 80 16.99 -16.70 -17.47
CA SER A 80 17.69 -17.07 -16.24
C SER A 80 17.51 -16.00 -15.14
N ALA A 81 17.72 -16.37 -13.87
CA ALA A 81 17.63 -15.43 -12.76
C ALA A 81 18.53 -14.19 -12.94
N ASP A 82 19.75 -14.41 -13.47
CA ASP A 82 20.69 -13.31 -13.75
C ASP A 82 20.19 -12.41 -14.88
N GLU A 83 19.65 -12.99 -15.96
CA GLU A 83 19.06 -12.19 -17.06
C GLU A 83 17.82 -11.40 -16.58
N ILE A 84 16.97 -11.98 -15.72
CA ILE A 84 15.81 -11.28 -15.11
C ILE A 84 16.31 -10.09 -14.30
N LYS A 85 17.31 -10.30 -13.44
CA LYS A 85 17.93 -9.25 -12.63
C LYS A 85 18.54 -8.15 -13.51
N GLU A 86 19.32 -8.52 -14.53
CA GLU A 86 19.92 -7.57 -15.48
C GLU A 86 18.86 -6.68 -16.15
N ARG A 87 17.75 -7.28 -16.64
CA ARG A 87 16.66 -6.54 -17.29
C ARG A 87 15.99 -5.53 -16.35
N LEU A 88 15.74 -5.93 -15.10
CA LEU A 88 15.13 -5.06 -14.10
C LEU A 88 16.10 -3.95 -13.65
N CYS A 89 17.40 -4.26 -13.50
CA CYS A 89 18.43 -3.25 -13.23
C CYS A 89 18.56 -2.22 -14.35
N LYS A 90 18.49 -2.63 -15.61
CA LYS A 90 18.50 -1.70 -16.75
C LYS A 90 17.35 -0.70 -16.70
N ALA A 91 16.15 -1.15 -16.37
CA ALA A 91 15.01 -0.23 -16.17
C ALA A 91 15.31 0.80 -15.07
N LYS A 92 15.91 0.38 -13.94
CA LYS A 92 16.34 1.25 -12.86
C LYS A 92 17.42 2.25 -13.29
N GLU A 93 18.44 1.78 -13.99
CA GLU A 93 19.56 2.59 -14.50
C GLU A 93 19.11 3.63 -15.55
N CYS A 94 18.08 3.31 -16.32
CA CYS A 94 17.42 4.27 -17.21
C CYS A 94 16.62 5.35 -16.45
N GLY A 95 16.44 5.22 -15.12
CA GLY A 95 15.66 6.16 -14.32
C GLY A 95 14.15 5.92 -14.37
N CYS A 96 13.72 4.72 -14.76
CA CYS A 96 12.30 4.35 -14.71
C CYS A 96 11.81 4.31 -13.25
N TYR A 97 10.55 4.68 -13.06
CA TYR A 97 9.88 4.59 -11.73
C TYR A 97 9.78 3.15 -11.23
N ALA A 98 9.49 2.20 -12.13
CA ALA A 98 9.37 0.79 -11.82
C ALA A 98 9.97 -0.07 -12.95
N GLY A 99 10.46 -1.27 -12.59
CA GLY A 99 10.86 -2.29 -13.54
C GLY A 99 9.77 -3.34 -13.71
N LYS A 100 9.42 -3.66 -14.97
CA LYS A 100 8.42 -4.67 -15.30
C LYS A 100 8.99 -5.78 -16.15
N LEU A 101 8.71 -7.05 -15.79
CA LEU A 101 9.12 -8.21 -16.57
C LEU A 101 7.98 -9.24 -16.64
N ALA A 102 7.61 -9.64 -17.85
CA ALA A 102 6.68 -10.71 -18.10
C ALA A 102 7.33 -11.77 -19.00
N CYS A 103 7.23 -13.06 -18.63
CA CYS A 103 7.86 -14.13 -19.39
C CYS A 103 6.96 -15.36 -19.49
N MET A 104 7.22 -16.22 -20.49
CA MET A 104 6.44 -17.42 -20.74
C MET A 104 7.14 -18.65 -20.11
N PRO A 105 6.61 -19.20 -19.03
CA PRO A 105 7.17 -20.41 -18.42
C PRO A 105 6.85 -21.65 -19.28
N LYS A 106 7.78 -22.60 -19.35
CA LYS A 106 7.60 -23.93 -19.91
C LYS A 106 7.42 -24.98 -18.84
N THR A 107 7.96 -24.72 -17.65
CA THR A 107 7.91 -25.61 -16.49
C THR A 107 7.49 -24.85 -15.23
N ARG A 108 7.26 -25.57 -14.12
CA ARG A 108 7.01 -24.95 -12.80
C ARG A 108 8.27 -24.27 -12.25
N GLU A 109 9.41 -24.86 -12.50
CA GLU A 109 10.74 -24.33 -12.11
C GLU A 109 11.00 -22.96 -12.77
N ASP A 110 10.47 -22.74 -13.97
CA ASP A 110 10.51 -21.41 -14.62
C ASP A 110 9.75 -20.34 -13.82
N VAL A 111 8.59 -20.72 -13.25
CA VAL A 111 7.81 -19.81 -12.40
C VAL A 111 8.56 -19.52 -11.10
N ASP A 112 9.14 -20.55 -10.48
CA ASP A 112 9.95 -20.44 -9.25
C ASP A 112 11.19 -19.55 -9.51
N THR A 113 11.83 -19.70 -10.67
CA THR A 113 12.96 -18.86 -11.09
C THR A 113 12.57 -17.38 -11.13
N LEU A 114 11.43 -17.04 -11.73
CA LEU A 114 10.95 -15.65 -11.76
C LEU A 114 10.64 -15.11 -10.35
N LEU A 115 9.92 -15.88 -9.54
CA LEU A 115 9.52 -15.47 -8.19
C LEU A 115 10.75 -15.25 -7.30
N ASN A 116 11.71 -16.18 -7.31
CA ASN A 116 12.95 -16.05 -6.54
C ASN A 116 13.82 -14.88 -7.01
N ALA A 117 13.94 -14.66 -8.33
CA ALA A 117 14.64 -13.49 -8.86
C ALA A 117 13.97 -12.18 -8.45
N THR A 118 12.63 -12.16 -8.40
CA THR A 118 11.87 -11.00 -7.91
C THR A 118 12.17 -10.71 -6.44
N ALA A 119 12.16 -11.75 -5.58
CA ALA A 119 12.48 -11.60 -4.16
C ALA A 119 13.91 -11.09 -3.96
N ALA A 120 14.89 -11.66 -4.65
CA ALA A 120 16.28 -11.23 -4.58
C ALA A 120 16.47 -9.77 -5.01
N MET A 121 15.79 -9.34 -6.10
CA MET A 121 15.80 -7.95 -6.53
C MET A 121 15.17 -7.01 -5.50
N LYS A 122 14.10 -7.44 -4.83
CA LYS A 122 13.44 -6.63 -3.79
C LYS A 122 14.29 -6.50 -2.53
N GLU A 123 15.06 -7.51 -2.17
CA GLU A 123 16.04 -7.46 -1.09
C GLU A 123 17.19 -6.51 -1.41
N GLU A 124 17.71 -6.55 -2.65
CA GLU A 124 18.84 -5.71 -3.08
C GLU A 124 18.42 -4.25 -3.29
N PHE A 125 17.19 -4.00 -3.80
CA PHE A 125 16.65 -2.68 -4.09
C PHE A 125 15.27 -2.48 -3.45
N PRO A 126 15.18 -2.30 -2.12
CA PRO A 126 13.90 -2.22 -1.39
C PRO A 126 12.96 -1.13 -1.89
N ASP A 127 13.51 0.00 -2.34
CA ASP A 127 12.75 1.18 -2.77
C ASP A 127 12.38 1.17 -4.26
N PHE A 128 12.90 0.20 -5.03
CA PHE A 128 12.58 0.11 -6.46
C PHE A 128 11.35 -0.78 -6.67
N PRO A 129 10.22 -0.23 -7.19
CA PRO A 129 9.03 -1.02 -7.44
C PRO A 129 9.26 -2.03 -8.58
N LEU A 130 8.82 -3.27 -8.36
CA LEU A 130 8.92 -4.36 -9.32
C LEU A 130 7.54 -4.84 -9.75
N ILE A 131 7.38 -5.16 -11.03
CA ILE A 131 6.16 -5.73 -11.61
C ILE A 131 6.59 -6.99 -12.38
N THR A 132 6.46 -8.15 -11.79
CA THR A 132 6.91 -9.40 -12.41
C THR A 132 5.78 -10.41 -12.52
N MET A 133 5.72 -11.11 -13.65
CA MET A 133 4.72 -12.14 -13.86
C MET A 133 5.16 -13.19 -14.88
N SER A 134 4.84 -14.44 -14.61
CA SER A 134 4.81 -15.51 -15.59
C SER A 134 3.48 -15.52 -16.32
N MET A 135 3.51 -15.79 -17.63
CA MET A 135 2.34 -15.85 -18.51
C MET A 135 1.79 -17.29 -18.60
N GLY A 136 0.67 -17.45 -19.26
CA GLY A 136 0.04 -18.79 -19.48
C GLY A 136 -0.54 -19.40 -18.21
N GLU A 137 -1.02 -20.64 -18.32
CA GLU A 137 -1.69 -21.35 -17.21
C GLU A 137 -0.74 -21.61 -16.03
N LEU A 138 0.49 -22.03 -16.29
CA LEU A 138 1.49 -22.25 -15.26
C LEU A 138 1.83 -20.96 -14.50
N GLY A 139 1.78 -19.84 -15.20
CA GLY A 139 2.13 -18.52 -14.66
C GLY A 139 1.07 -17.87 -13.79
N LYS A 140 -0.18 -18.37 -13.75
CA LYS A 140 -1.26 -17.81 -12.92
C LYS A 140 -0.87 -17.64 -11.46
N VAL A 141 -0.08 -18.57 -10.93
CA VAL A 141 0.44 -18.53 -9.56
C VAL A 141 1.22 -17.24 -9.30
N SER A 142 2.08 -16.82 -10.22
CA SER A 142 2.87 -15.59 -10.06
C SER A 142 2.00 -14.32 -10.04
N ARG A 143 0.86 -14.32 -10.73
CA ARG A 143 -0.09 -13.20 -10.70
C ARG A 143 -0.83 -13.09 -9.37
N LEU A 144 -1.08 -14.21 -8.71
CA LEU A 144 -1.80 -14.26 -7.44
C LEU A 144 -0.88 -14.11 -6.23
N TYR A 145 0.30 -14.73 -6.27
CA TYR A 145 1.24 -14.78 -5.14
C TYR A 145 2.47 -13.88 -5.31
N GLY A 146 2.65 -13.25 -6.47
CA GLY A 146 3.83 -12.42 -6.77
C GLY A 146 4.09 -11.30 -5.76
N GLY A 147 3.04 -10.76 -5.12
CA GLY A 147 3.16 -9.76 -4.07
C GLY A 147 3.94 -10.25 -2.84
N LEU A 148 3.87 -11.55 -2.52
CA LEU A 148 4.67 -12.15 -1.43
C LEU A 148 6.17 -12.20 -1.74
N TYR A 149 6.53 -12.10 -3.02
CA TYR A 149 7.90 -12.07 -3.53
C TYR A 149 8.37 -10.66 -3.90
N GLY A 150 7.53 -9.63 -3.69
CA GLY A 150 7.90 -8.23 -3.93
C GLY A 150 7.41 -7.62 -5.23
N SER A 151 6.60 -8.33 -6.03
CA SER A 151 5.89 -7.73 -7.17
C SER A 151 4.74 -6.86 -6.68
N PHE A 152 4.77 -5.59 -7.00
CA PHE A 152 3.89 -4.59 -6.38
C PHE A 152 2.54 -4.43 -7.13
N VAL A 153 2.45 -4.87 -8.39
CA VAL A 153 1.23 -4.82 -9.21
C VAL A 153 1.01 -6.16 -9.91
N SER A 154 -0.23 -6.58 -10.01
CA SER A 154 -0.66 -7.68 -10.88
C SER A 154 -1.70 -7.23 -11.89
N PHE A 155 -1.86 -7.98 -12.98
CA PHE A 155 -2.75 -7.67 -14.08
C PHE A 155 -3.82 -8.75 -14.24
N GLY A 156 -5.07 -8.38 -13.96
CA GLY A 156 -6.26 -9.16 -14.27
C GLY A 156 -6.98 -8.67 -15.50
N CYS A 157 -8.07 -9.34 -15.86
CA CYS A 157 -9.01 -8.92 -16.91
C CYS A 157 -10.41 -8.71 -16.34
N VAL A 158 -11.15 -7.78 -16.92
CA VAL A 158 -12.56 -7.51 -16.57
C VAL A 158 -13.51 -8.24 -17.53
N SER A 159 -13.11 -8.37 -18.80
CA SER A 159 -13.87 -9.08 -19.83
C SER A 159 -13.02 -10.17 -20.48
N GLU A 160 -12.45 -9.90 -21.64
CA GLU A 160 -11.57 -10.84 -22.34
C GLU A 160 -10.10 -10.65 -21.90
N ALA A 161 -9.37 -11.76 -21.81
CA ALA A 161 -7.95 -11.71 -21.44
C ALA A 161 -7.13 -11.08 -22.58
N SER A 162 -6.44 -9.98 -22.28
CA SER A 162 -5.53 -9.31 -23.24
C SER A 162 -4.12 -9.93 -23.27
N ALA A 163 -3.83 -10.87 -22.37
CA ALA A 163 -2.56 -11.59 -22.31
C ALA A 163 -2.78 -13.01 -21.75
N PRO A 164 -1.93 -14.00 -22.15
CA PRO A 164 -2.05 -15.37 -21.69
C PRO A 164 -1.99 -15.49 -20.17
N GLY A 165 -2.91 -16.27 -19.58
CA GLY A 165 -2.95 -16.56 -18.14
C GLY A 165 -3.44 -15.41 -17.26
N GLN A 166 -4.08 -14.39 -17.81
CA GLN A 166 -4.80 -13.40 -17.00
C GLN A 166 -5.95 -14.08 -16.22
N VAL A 167 -6.14 -13.61 -15.00
CA VAL A 167 -7.22 -14.04 -14.10
C VAL A 167 -8.28 -12.95 -14.07
N TYR A 168 -9.56 -13.32 -14.01
CA TYR A 168 -10.63 -12.35 -13.86
C TYR A 168 -10.45 -11.52 -12.58
N TYR A 169 -10.76 -10.22 -12.69
CA TYR A 169 -10.56 -9.25 -11.61
C TYR A 169 -11.27 -9.68 -10.31
N GLU A 170 -12.52 -10.15 -10.41
CA GLU A 170 -13.28 -10.61 -9.25
C GLU A 170 -12.59 -11.78 -8.53
N THR A 171 -12.15 -12.78 -9.30
CA THR A 171 -11.41 -13.93 -8.77
C THR A 171 -10.08 -13.49 -8.12
N MET A 172 -9.38 -12.52 -8.75
CA MET A 172 -8.16 -11.96 -8.14
C MET A 172 -8.44 -11.29 -6.80
N CYS A 173 -9.50 -10.49 -6.70
CA CYS A 173 -9.90 -9.83 -5.46
C CYS A 173 -10.20 -10.85 -4.35
N GLU A 174 -10.98 -11.90 -4.65
CA GLU A 174 -11.28 -12.96 -3.68
C GLU A 174 -10.04 -13.68 -3.18
N VAL A 175 -9.11 -14.00 -4.09
CA VAL A 175 -7.86 -14.67 -3.76
C VAL A 175 -6.93 -13.73 -2.97
N PHE A 176 -6.80 -12.48 -3.40
CA PHE A 176 -5.99 -11.46 -2.71
C PHE A 176 -6.49 -11.21 -1.30
N ASP A 177 -7.79 -11.14 -1.10
CA ASP A 177 -8.38 -11.02 0.23
C ASP A 177 -7.92 -12.17 1.16
N LYS A 178 -7.87 -13.40 0.64
CA LYS A 178 -7.44 -14.56 1.42
C LYS A 178 -5.92 -14.61 1.64
N ILE A 179 -5.13 -14.27 0.62
CA ILE A 179 -3.66 -14.37 0.68
C ILE A 179 -3.04 -13.21 1.46
N TYR A 180 -3.51 -11.97 1.20
CA TYR A 180 -2.84 -10.76 1.67
C TYR A 180 -3.46 -10.17 2.94
N LYS A 181 -4.67 -10.59 3.37
CA LYS A 181 -5.22 -10.15 4.67
C LYS A 181 -4.25 -10.42 5.81
N GLY A 182 -3.69 -11.63 5.87
CA GLY A 182 -2.69 -11.99 6.86
C GLY A 182 -1.36 -11.24 6.73
N ASN A 183 -1.10 -10.55 5.63
CA ASN A 183 0.14 -9.80 5.38
C ASN A 183 -0.05 -8.28 5.42
N ARG A 184 -1.18 -7.80 5.94
CA ARG A 184 -1.48 -6.37 6.12
C ARG A 184 -1.33 -5.95 7.58
N HIS A 185 -1.07 -4.67 7.82
CA HIS A 185 -1.13 -4.12 9.17
C HIS A 185 -2.53 -4.27 9.78
N ILE A 186 -2.61 -4.42 11.12
CA ILE A 186 -3.84 -4.20 11.87
C ILE A 186 -3.71 -2.83 12.51
N ILE A 187 -4.59 -1.91 12.12
CA ILE A 187 -4.50 -0.49 12.46
C ILE A 187 -5.66 -0.13 13.36
N LEU A 188 -5.38 0.21 14.61
CA LEU A 188 -6.37 0.55 15.60
C LEU A 188 -6.65 2.06 15.60
N ILE A 189 -7.90 2.43 15.35
CA ILE A 189 -8.41 3.79 15.49
C ILE A 189 -9.54 3.85 16.52
N GLY A 190 -9.89 5.03 16.95
CA GLY A 190 -10.99 5.26 17.89
C GLY A 190 -10.71 6.35 18.90
N PHE A 191 -11.71 6.69 19.66
CA PHE A 191 -11.67 7.79 20.62
C PHE A 191 -10.63 7.53 21.74
N MET A 192 -10.14 8.61 22.35
CA MET A 192 -9.25 8.49 23.51
C MET A 192 -9.94 7.68 24.65
N GLY A 193 -9.17 6.85 25.34
CA GLY A 193 -9.72 6.03 26.44
C GLY A 193 -10.46 4.77 26.00
N VAL A 194 -10.60 4.50 24.68
CA VAL A 194 -11.23 3.27 24.19
C VAL A 194 -10.39 2.02 24.43
N GLY A 195 -9.08 2.18 24.70
CA GLY A 195 -8.19 1.07 25.03
C GLY A 195 -7.24 0.65 23.92
N LYS A 196 -6.98 1.52 22.90
CA LYS A 196 -6.12 1.18 21.76
C LYS A 196 -4.76 0.62 22.17
N SER A 197 -3.99 1.31 22.99
CA SER A 197 -2.63 0.88 23.39
C SER A 197 -2.65 -0.42 24.20
N THR A 198 -3.68 -0.66 25.03
CA THR A 198 -3.79 -1.91 25.78
C THR A 198 -4.12 -3.09 24.86
N ILE A 199 -5.01 -2.85 23.88
CA ILE A 199 -5.45 -3.87 22.92
C ILE A 199 -4.34 -4.12 21.89
N SER A 200 -3.60 -3.10 21.43
CA SER A 200 -2.47 -3.27 20.51
C SER A 200 -1.36 -4.13 21.13
N HIS A 201 -1.10 -3.96 22.42
CA HIS A 201 -0.13 -4.79 23.13
C HIS A 201 -0.54 -6.28 23.14
N GLU A 202 -1.79 -6.59 23.46
CA GLU A 202 -2.28 -7.97 23.44
C GLU A 202 -2.33 -8.55 22.03
N LEU A 203 -2.73 -7.77 21.02
CA LEU A 203 -2.69 -8.17 19.61
C LEU A 203 -1.27 -8.48 19.14
N SER A 204 -0.30 -7.64 19.50
CA SER A 204 1.12 -7.85 19.20
C SER A 204 1.60 -9.20 19.73
N ARG A 205 1.26 -9.51 20.97
CA ARG A 205 1.59 -10.79 21.62
C ARG A 205 0.92 -11.99 20.93
N LEU A 206 -0.37 -11.89 20.61
CA LEU A 206 -1.13 -13.00 19.99
C LEU A 206 -0.77 -13.22 18.52
N ALA A 207 -0.55 -12.15 17.77
CA ALA A 207 -0.22 -12.21 16.34
C ALA A 207 1.29 -12.36 16.06
N LEU A 208 2.14 -12.30 17.09
CA LEU A 208 3.61 -12.31 16.97
C LEU A 208 4.11 -11.20 16.03
N ARG A 209 3.52 -9.99 16.13
CA ARG A 209 3.86 -8.82 15.34
C ARG A 209 4.37 -7.69 16.22
N ILE A 210 5.23 -6.84 15.67
CA ILE A 210 5.66 -5.63 16.38
C ILE A 210 4.47 -4.70 16.62
N GLU A 211 4.49 -4.02 17.75
CA GLU A 211 3.56 -2.96 18.09
C GLU A 211 4.18 -1.60 17.76
N ILE A 212 3.38 -0.70 17.21
CA ILE A 212 3.78 0.68 16.90
C ILE A 212 2.70 1.60 17.40
N ASP A 213 3.05 2.52 18.32
CA ASP A 213 2.22 3.65 18.68
C ASP A 213 2.64 4.87 17.86
N THR A 214 1.69 5.46 17.13
CA THR A 214 2.01 6.53 16.18
C THR A 214 2.44 7.83 16.87
N ASP A 215 1.91 8.10 18.04
CA ASP A 215 2.26 9.29 18.80
C ASP A 215 3.71 9.15 19.32
N GLN A 216 4.07 8.00 19.87
CA GLN A 216 5.43 7.70 20.30
C GLN A 216 6.44 7.71 19.14
N TRP A 217 6.09 7.12 18.00
CA TRP A 217 6.95 7.14 16.81
C TRP A 217 7.30 8.57 16.38
N ILE A 218 6.32 9.47 16.36
CA ILE A 218 6.53 10.87 15.99
C ILE A 218 7.46 11.56 17.02
N GLU A 219 7.23 11.35 18.31
CA GLU A 219 8.09 11.92 19.37
C GLU A 219 9.54 11.44 19.28
N GLU A 220 9.75 10.15 19.04
CA GLU A 220 11.10 9.56 18.88
C GLU A 220 11.81 10.13 17.64
N LYS A 221 11.10 10.30 16.53
CA LYS A 221 11.65 10.84 15.28
C LYS A 221 11.98 12.33 15.37
N GLU A 222 11.11 13.10 16.00
CA GLU A 222 11.27 14.54 16.17
C GLU A 222 12.21 14.88 17.35
N GLY A 223 12.49 13.92 18.24
CA GLY A 223 13.32 14.13 19.45
C GLY A 223 12.70 15.09 20.47
N ARG A 224 11.38 15.29 20.42
CA ARG A 224 10.61 16.23 21.27
C ARG A 224 9.18 15.77 21.46
N ALA A 225 8.57 16.21 22.56
CA ALA A 225 7.18 15.87 22.87
C ALA A 225 6.19 16.49 21.88
N ILE A 226 5.06 15.82 21.66
CA ILE A 226 3.96 16.31 20.79
C ILE A 226 3.46 17.68 21.27
N SER A 227 3.39 17.92 22.58
CA SER A 227 3.04 19.24 23.14
C SER A 227 3.95 20.36 22.64
N ASP A 228 5.25 20.10 22.52
CA ASP A 228 6.24 21.07 22.05
C ASP A 228 6.11 21.29 20.54
N ILE A 229 5.79 20.23 19.78
CA ILE A 229 5.49 20.32 18.34
C ILE A 229 4.29 21.24 18.13
N PHE A 230 3.18 21.01 18.84
CA PHE A 230 2.00 21.86 18.75
C PHE A 230 2.27 23.32 19.15
N ALA A 231 3.07 23.53 20.19
CA ALA A 231 3.38 24.88 20.69
C ALA A 231 4.25 25.69 19.72
N LYS A 232 5.19 25.04 19.02
CA LYS A 232 6.17 25.70 18.14
C LYS A 232 5.73 25.77 16.68
N GLU A 233 5.20 24.65 16.15
CA GLU A 233 4.94 24.47 14.71
C GLU A 233 3.44 24.47 14.39
N GLY A 234 2.58 24.23 15.38
CA GLY A 234 1.13 24.20 15.21
C GLY A 234 0.58 22.86 14.73
N GLU A 235 -0.76 22.81 14.64
CA GLU A 235 -1.47 21.57 14.31
C GLU A 235 -1.19 21.07 12.89
N THR A 236 -1.08 21.96 11.91
CA THR A 236 -0.86 21.61 10.49
C THR A 236 0.42 20.80 10.31
N TYR A 237 1.52 21.26 10.93
CA TYR A 237 2.80 20.56 10.89
C TYR A 237 2.69 19.15 11.49
N PHE A 238 2.05 19.03 12.66
CA PHE A 238 1.84 17.70 13.26
C PHE A 238 1.04 16.77 12.35
N ARG A 239 -0.01 17.27 11.69
CA ARG A 239 -0.79 16.47 10.73
C ARG A 239 0.00 16.05 9.49
N ASP A 240 0.96 16.86 9.07
CA ASP A 240 1.85 16.49 7.97
C ASP A 240 2.86 15.42 8.39
N LEU A 241 3.34 15.45 9.65
CA LEU A 241 4.14 14.37 10.23
C LEU A 241 3.35 13.05 10.30
N GLU A 242 2.09 13.07 10.76
CA GLU A 242 1.21 11.89 10.73
C GLU A 242 1.09 11.32 9.31
N THR A 243 0.90 12.17 8.30
CA THR A 243 0.77 11.75 6.90
C THR A 243 2.05 11.12 6.36
N SER A 244 3.21 11.73 6.62
CA SER A 244 4.52 11.22 6.20
C SER A 244 4.85 9.87 6.84
N MET A 245 4.52 9.72 8.12
CA MET A 245 4.74 8.48 8.86
C MET A 245 3.95 7.30 8.26
N ILE A 246 2.73 7.50 7.76
CA ILE A 246 1.97 6.43 7.13
C ILE A 246 2.69 5.87 5.90
N ASP A 247 3.40 6.70 5.14
CA ASP A 247 4.21 6.25 4.00
C ASP A 247 5.35 5.33 4.46
N GLU A 248 6.02 5.67 5.56
CA GLU A 248 7.08 4.84 6.15
C GLU A 248 6.53 3.51 6.68
N LEU A 249 5.36 3.53 7.33
CA LEU A 249 4.67 2.32 7.80
C LEU A 249 4.34 1.36 6.66
N GLY A 250 4.02 1.86 5.47
CA GLY A 250 3.76 1.04 4.29
C GLY A 250 4.98 0.25 3.80
N MET A 251 6.18 0.59 4.25
CA MET A 251 7.44 -0.05 3.84
C MET A 251 7.94 -1.13 4.82
N ILE A 252 7.34 -1.25 5.99
CA ILE A 252 7.76 -2.22 6.99
C ILE A 252 6.92 -3.50 6.97
N LYS A 253 7.43 -4.55 7.63
CA LYS A 253 6.66 -5.80 7.82
C LYS A 253 5.35 -5.55 8.55
N PRO A 254 4.32 -6.37 8.31
CA PRO A 254 3.02 -6.24 8.98
C PRO A 254 3.15 -6.09 10.50
N ALA A 255 2.56 -5.04 11.01
CA ALA A 255 2.60 -4.62 12.42
C ALA A 255 1.20 -4.42 12.99
N ILE A 256 1.11 -4.29 14.31
CA ILE A 256 -0.07 -3.77 15.01
C ILE A 256 0.17 -2.29 15.25
N ILE A 257 -0.67 -1.43 14.69
CA ILE A 257 -0.49 0.02 14.73
C ILE A 257 -1.60 0.64 15.60
N SER A 258 -1.22 1.33 16.66
CA SER A 258 -2.11 2.13 17.51
C SER A 258 -2.06 3.59 17.08
N CYS A 259 -3.11 4.09 16.46
CA CYS A 259 -3.15 5.45 15.93
C CYS A 259 -3.52 6.50 16.99
N GLY A 260 -2.88 7.66 16.93
CA GLY A 260 -3.31 8.88 17.59
C GLY A 260 -4.77 9.23 17.26
N GLY A 261 -5.51 9.80 18.21
CA GLY A 261 -6.95 10.02 18.07
C GLY A 261 -7.37 11.01 16.97
N GLY A 262 -6.43 11.73 16.38
CA GLY A 262 -6.67 12.68 15.29
C GLY A 262 -6.36 12.15 13.90
N MET A 263 -5.63 11.06 13.78
CA MET A 263 -5.10 10.56 12.51
C MET A 263 -6.20 10.24 11.48
N ALA A 264 -7.32 9.68 11.91
CA ALA A 264 -8.46 9.35 11.05
C ALA A 264 -9.34 10.55 10.68
N LEU A 265 -9.03 11.77 11.14
CA LEU A 265 -9.80 12.97 10.81
C LEU A 265 -9.40 13.61 9.46
N ARG A 266 -8.24 13.24 8.92
CA ARG A 266 -7.74 13.72 7.63
C ARG A 266 -7.98 12.66 6.55
N GLU A 267 -8.76 12.98 5.53
CA GLU A 267 -9.14 12.08 4.44
C GLU A 267 -7.93 11.41 3.76
N LEU A 268 -6.84 12.17 3.53
CA LEU A 268 -5.61 11.63 2.96
C LEU A 268 -5.00 10.52 3.82
N ASN A 269 -5.02 10.68 5.15
CA ASN A 269 -4.54 9.66 6.07
C ASN A 269 -5.42 8.41 6.02
N VAL A 270 -6.75 8.59 5.96
CA VAL A 270 -7.71 7.48 5.85
C VAL A 270 -7.39 6.61 4.65
N ARG A 271 -7.25 7.22 3.46
CA ARG A 271 -6.91 6.50 2.22
C ARG A 271 -5.59 5.74 2.33
N LYS A 272 -4.56 6.38 2.89
CA LYS A 272 -3.25 5.75 3.07
C LYS A 272 -3.30 4.59 4.08
N LEU A 273 -3.97 4.76 5.21
CA LEU A 273 -4.14 3.70 6.21
C LEU A 273 -4.90 2.50 5.62
N GLN A 274 -5.99 2.74 4.89
CA GLN A 274 -6.76 1.69 4.22
C GLN A 274 -5.94 0.96 3.14
N ALA A 275 -4.99 1.65 2.49
CA ALA A 275 -4.10 1.02 1.52
C ALA A 275 -3.11 0.04 2.16
N ILE A 276 -2.55 0.36 3.33
CA ILE A 276 -1.49 -0.44 3.99
C ILE A 276 -2.02 -1.47 5.00
N GLY A 277 -3.27 -1.33 5.51
CA GLY A 277 -3.76 -2.18 6.58
C GLY A 277 -5.27 -2.36 6.65
N THR A 278 -5.71 -3.22 7.56
CA THR A 278 -7.11 -3.33 7.99
C THR A 278 -7.34 -2.33 9.12
N VAL A 279 -8.18 -1.34 8.89
CA VAL A 279 -8.48 -0.29 9.86
C VAL A 279 -9.60 -0.77 10.78
N VAL A 280 -9.28 -0.95 12.05
CA VAL A 280 -10.19 -1.44 13.10
C VAL A 280 -10.61 -0.27 13.98
N LEU A 281 -11.86 0.09 13.93
CA LEU A 281 -12.47 1.06 14.85
C LEU A 281 -12.82 0.38 16.16
N LEU A 282 -12.18 0.80 17.24
CA LEU A 282 -12.57 0.44 18.59
C LEU A 282 -13.62 1.42 19.11
N THR A 283 -14.74 0.89 19.61
CA THR A 283 -15.84 1.69 20.18
C THR A 283 -16.07 1.34 21.65
N ALA A 284 -16.58 2.31 22.40
CA ALA A 284 -17.07 2.13 23.76
C ALA A 284 -18.17 3.16 24.04
N LYS A 285 -19.00 2.92 25.05
CA LYS A 285 -19.99 3.89 25.54
C LYS A 285 -19.30 5.09 26.19
N PRO A 286 -19.89 6.29 26.14
CA PRO A 286 -19.32 7.48 26.79
C PRO A 286 -19.07 7.28 28.30
N GLU A 287 -19.94 6.52 28.95
CA GLU A 287 -19.84 6.16 30.38
C GLU A 287 -18.57 5.30 30.63
N THR A 288 -18.34 4.32 29.78
CA THR A 288 -17.12 3.46 29.81
C THR A 288 -15.86 4.27 29.60
N ILE A 289 -15.87 5.20 28.63
CA ILE A 289 -14.75 6.09 28.38
C ILE A 289 -14.49 6.95 29.61
N PHE A 290 -15.54 7.57 30.18
CA PHE A 290 -15.43 8.41 31.38
C PHE A 290 -14.75 7.65 32.54
N GLU A 291 -15.24 6.44 32.86
CA GLU A 291 -14.65 5.63 33.91
C GLU A 291 -13.16 5.31 33.70
N ARG A 292 -12.76 5.06 32.46
CA ARG A 292 -11.36 4.76 32.11
C ARG A 292 -10.42 5.97 32.16
N VAL A 293 -10.96 7.18 31.93
CA VAL A 293 -10.10 8.39 31.80
C VAL A 293 -10.18 9.33 32.99
N ARG A 294 -11.17 9.22 33.89
CA ARG A 294 -11.42 10.16 35.00
C ARG A 294 -10.24 10.39 35.95
N TYR A 295 -9.34 9.42 36.06
CA TYR A 295 -8.15 9.53 36.91
C TYR A 295 -6.86 9.88 36.14
N ASN A 296 -6.93 10.06 34.83
CA ASN A 296 -5.75 10.33 33.99
C ASN A 296 -5.63 11.84 33.76
N THR A 297 -4.65 12.46 34.45
CA THR A 297 -4.40 13.92 34.39
C THR A 297 -3.69 14.39 33.13
N ASN A 298 -3.15 13.49 32.30
CA ASN A 298 -2.31 13.81 31.13
C ASN A 298 -3.13 13.96 29.84
N ARG A 299 -4.39 14.42 29.88
CA ARG A 299 -5.24 14.58 28.69
C ARG A 299 -5.76 16.02 28.54
N PRO A 300 -5.06 16.87 27.79
CA PRO A 300 -5.39 18.31 27.64
C PRO A 300 -6.83 18.56 27.20
N LEU A 301 -7.37 17.73 26.30
CA LEU A 301 -8.72 17.89 25.73
C LEU A 301 -9.88 17.64 26.71
N LEU A 302 -9.61 17.02 27.86
CA LEU A 302 -10.64 16.71 28.88
C LEU A 302 -10.42 17.49 30.19
N LYS A 303 -9.35 18.29 30.30
CA LYS A 303 -8.88 18.88 31.55
C LYS A 303 -9.92 19.77 32.25
N ASP A 304 -10.73 20.50 31.47
CA ASP A 304 -11.66 21.51 32.02
C ASP A 304 -13.13 21.06 32.01
N ASN A 305 -13.48 19.96 31.37
CA ASN A 305 -14.85 19.48 31.17
C ASN A 305 -14.99 17.96 31.27
N MET A 306 -14.43 17.37 32.30
CA MET A 306 -14.46 15.91 32.52
C MET A 306 -15.86 15.44 32.98
N ASN A 307 -16.79 15.26 32.04
CA ASN A 307 -18.12 14.68 32.29
C ASN A 307 -18.59 13.85 31.09
N VAL A 308 -19.55 12.96 31.33
CA VAL A 308 -20.07 12.00 30.33
C VAL A 308 -20.69 12.73 29.12
N ASP A 309 -21.41 13.82 29.33
CA ASP A 309 -22.09 14.54 28.25
C ASP A 309 -21.11 15.25 27.32
N TYR A 310 -20.04 15.81 27.85
CA TYR A 310 -18.98 16.39 27.05
C TYR A 310 -18.24 15.34 26.21
N ILE A 311 -17.93 14.18 26.82
CA ILE A 311 -17.35 13.02 26.13
C ILE A 311 -18.27 12.57 24.99
N ARG A 312 -19.59 12.44 25.27
CA ARG A 312 -20.60 12.06 24.26
C ARG A 312 -20.62 13.02 23.08
N GLN A 313 -20.60 14.33 23.34
CA GLN A 313 -20.57 15.35 22.28
C GLN A 313 -19.28 15.27 21.44
N MET A 314 -18.13 15.09 22.06
CA MET A 314 -16.87 14.92 21.33
C MET A 314 -16.84 13.66 20.50
N MET A 315 -17.34 12.55 21.03
CA MET A 315 -17.43 11.29 20.29
C MET A 315 -18.35 11.42 19.08
N GLU A 316 -19.51 12.06 19.23
CA GLU A 316 -20.46 12.26 18.13
C GLU A 316 -19.89 13.14 17.01
N LYS A 317 -19.15 14.21 17.34
CA LYS A 317 -18.45 15.05 16.35
C LYS A 317 -17.43 14.25 15.51
N ARG A 318 -16.82 13.20 16.06
CA ARG A 318 -15.79 12.40 15.40
C ARG A 318 -16.31 11.09 14.83
N ARG A 319 -17.53 10.69 15.17
CA ARG A 319 -18.11 9.40 14.78
C ARG A 319 -18.07 9.15 13.29
N VAL A 320 -18.54 10.12 12.50
CA VAL A 320 -18.59 10.00 11.03
C VAL A 320 -17.21 9.75 10.43
N TYR A 321 -16.17 10.41 10.94
CA TYR A 321 -14.80 10.23 10.44
C TYR A 321 -14.24 8.85 10.77
N TYR A 322 -14.47 8.38 12.00
CA TYR A 322 -14.02 7.05 12.41
C TYR A 322 -14.76 5.95 11.67
N GLU A 323 -16.07 6.07 11.50
CA GLU A 323 -16.89 5.10 10.76
C GLU A 323 -16.49 5.05 9.29
N HIS A 324 -16.20 6.20 8.66
CA HIS A 324 -15.70 6.27 7.28
C HIS A 324 -14.31 5.63 7.12
N ALA A 325 -13.43 5.79 8.09
CA ALA A 325 -12.10 5.21 8.05
C ALA A 325 -12.08 3.70 8.30
N ALA A 326 -13.09 3.16 9.00
CA ALA A 326 -13.08 1.79 9.48
C ALA A 326 -13.39 0.75 8.40
N THR A 327 -12.57 -0.29 8.34
CA THR A 327 -12.88 -1.54 7.63
C THR A 327 -13.66 -2.50 8.53
N VAL A 328 -13.34 -2.49 9.82
CA VAL A 328 -13.91 -3.37 10.84
C VAL A 328 -14.23 -2.53 12.08
N THR A 329 -15.35 -2.82 12.76
CA THR A 329 -15.70 -2.20 14.04
C THR A 329 -15.81 -3.26 15.13
N VAL A 330 -15.21 -2.96 16.30
CA VAL A 330 -15.23 -3.83 17.48
C VAL A 330 -15.55 -3.00 18.73
N SER A 331 -16.55 -3.42 19.49
CA SER A 331 -16.88 -2.82 20.78
C SER A 331 -16.00 -3.39 21.88
N THR A 332 -15.53 -2.50 22.75
CA THR A 332 -14.74 -2.86 23.94
C THR A 332 -15.55 -2.90 25.22
N ASP A 333 -16.86 -2.64 25.15
CA ASP A 333 -17.76 -2.67 26.32
C ASP A 333 -18.01 -4.11 26.79
N GLY A 334 -17.86 -4.34 28.08
CA GLY A 334 -18.21 -5.61 28.73
C GLY A 334 -17.32 -6.81 28.34
N LYS A 335 -16.21 -6.59 27.63
CA LYS A 335 -15.29 -7.64 27.20
C LYS A 335 -13.92 -7.48 27.86
N ILE A 336 -13.26 -8.60 28.11
CA ILE A 336 -11.86 -8.59 28.52
C ILE A 336 -10.94 -8.38 27.30
N ILE A 337 -9.72 -7.89 27.55
CA ILE A 337 -8.76 -7.50 26.51
C ILE A 337 -8.48 -8.63 25.52
N THR A 338 -8.30 -9.86 26.04
CA THR A 338 -8.00 -11.04 25.22
C THR A 338 -9.17 -11.44 24.30
N GLU A 339 -10.43 -11.25 24.74
CA GLU A 339 -11.61 -11.49 23.90
C GLU A 339 -11.69 -10.48 22.76
N ILE A 340 -11.43 -9.20 23.06
CA ILE A 340 -11.39 -8.14 22.06
C ILE A 340 -10.30 -8.41 21.02
N ALA A 341 -9.11 -8.78 21.47
CA ALA A 341 -7.98 -9.08 20.58
C ALA A 341 -8.28 -10.29 19.68
N LYS A 342 -8.88 -11.36 20.21
CA LYS A 342 -9.30 -12.52 19.40
C LYS A 342 -10.37 -12.15 18.37
N GLU A 343 -11.38 -11.40 18.75
CA GLU A 343 -12.42 -10.92 17.82
C GLU A 343 -11.82 -10.08 16.68
N ILE A 344 -10.83 -9.23 16.99
CA ILE A 344 -10.12 -8.46 15.97
C ILE A 344 -9.36 -9.39 15.01
N LEU A 345 -8.64 -10.39 15.54
CA LEU A 345 -7.90 -11.33 14.69
C LEU A 345 -8.85 -12.14 13.80
N GLU A 346 -9.97 -12.64 14.32
CA GLU A 346 -10.98 -13.36 13.55
C GLU A 346 -11.59 -12.53 12.41
N LYS A 347 -11.74 -11.22 12.62
CA LYS A 347 -12.28 -10.31 11.60
C LYS A 347 -11.22 -9.83 10.60
N CYS A 348 -9.94 -9.89 10.96
CA CYS A 348 -8.83 -9.42 10.12
C CYS A 348 -8.20 -10.55 9.29
N PHE A 349 -8.35 -11.78 9.71
CA PHE A 349 -7.83 -12.98 9.03
C PHE A 349 -8.98 -13.90 8.59
#